data_4ff5f703d49dd0b6d62ed528c48bc6d2
#
_entry.id   4ff5f703d49dd0b6d62ed528c48bc6d2
#
_cell.length_a   1.000
_cell.length_b   1.000
_cell.length_c   1.000
_cell.angle_alpha   90.00
_cell.angle_beta   90.00
_cell.angle_gamma   90.00
#
_symmetry.space_group_name_H-M   'P 1'
#
loop_
_entity.id
_entity.type
_entity.pdbx_description
1 polymer ?
#
loop_
_entity_poly.entity_id
_entity_poly.type
_entity_poly.pdbx_seq_one_letter_code
_entity_poly.pdbx_strand_id
1 'polypeptide(L)'
;DDDAKTEILGTVKTQKTSENVESQKTQVFGGGTPSANSPSAAPTSKEESFDSTKTIIGGSDTSSGDEKDQNQVSRRKLRGWLVSFDIEKFGMDFRVVEGRNIIGSKSSSDVTVKDAEVSSLHALILCKKDKFIITDELSSNGTLLNGADLTPREPYDLNDGDEIRVGTTNLLFKTAFKK
;
A
#
# COMPACT_ATOMS: atom_id res chain seq x y z
N ASP A 1 52.14 36.64 29.07
CA ASP A 1 52.20 35.97 30.35
C ASP A 1 50.97 35.10 30.50
N ASP A 2 51.37 33.81 30.73
CA ASP A 2 50.64 32.69 31.34
C ASP A 2 49.49 32.07 30.58
N ASP A 3 49.78 31.00 29.84
CA ASP A 3 49.72 29.57 30.10
C ASP A 3 48.57 29.10 30.98
N ALA A 4 47.63 28.39 30.37
CA ALA A 4 46.98 27.28 31.02
C ALA A 4 46.50 26.23 29.99
N LYS A 5 47.37 25.30 29.80
CA LYS A 5 47.20 24.00 29.15
C LYS A 5 46.35 23.13 30.04
N THR A 6 45.23 22.58 29.57
CA THR A 6 44.60 21.49 30.23
C THR A 6 44.25 20.42 29.21
N GLU A 7 45.10 19.42 29.19
CA GLU A 7 44.87 18.11 28.57
C GLU A 7 44.02 17.29 29.49
N ILE A 8 42.98 16.67 29.01
CA ILE A 8 42.40 15.53 29.67
C ILE A 8 42.29 14.38 28.65
N LEU A 9 43.25 13.48 28.74
CA LEU A 9 43.14 12.14 28.21
C LEU A 9 42.06 11.40 28.97
N GLY A 10 41.07 10.91 28.25
CA GLY A 10 40.11 9.92 28.76
C GLY A 10 40.11 8.69 27.86
N THR A 11 41.04 7.81 28.14
CA THR A 11 41.10 6.46 27.52
C THR A 11 39.95 5.63 28.07
N VAL A 12 39.02 5.23 27.26
CA VAL A 12 38.03 4.21 27.60
C VAL A 12 38.41 2.89 26.96
N LYS A 13 38.73 1.94 27.83
CA LYS A 13 39.10 0.56 27.53
C LYS A 13 37.97 -0.17 26.82
N THR A 14 38.36 -0.79 25.71
CA THR A 14 37.71 -1.93 25.08
C THR A 14 37.65 -3.10 26.06
N GLN A 15 36.49 -3.58 26.37
CA GLN A 15 36.33 -4.94 26.91
C GLN A 15 35.65 -5.82 25.88
N LYS A 16 36.46 -6.69 25.40
CA LYS A 16 36.16 -7.86 24.60
C LYS A 16 35.73 -8.96 25.58
N THR A 17 34.52 -9.45 25.45
CA THR A 17 34.16 -10.71 26.09
C THR A 17 33.66 -11.65 25.00
N SER A 18 34.50 -12.60 24.74
CA SER A 18 34.24 -13.78 23.94
C SER A 18 33.61 -14.87 24.82
N GLU A 19 32.92 -15.78 24.11
CA GLU A 19 32.56 -17.15 24.51
C GLU A 19 31.24 -17.33 25.32
N ASN A 20 30.25 -17.94 24.71
CA ASN A 20 30.10 -19.38 24.84
C ASN A 20 29.18 -19.97 23.76
N VAL A 21 29.74 -20.93 23.04
CA VAL A 21 29.05 -21.82 22.12
C VAL A 21 28.56 -23.00 22.95
N GLU A 22 27.26 -23.24 22.97
CA GLU A 22 26.78 -24.55 23.39
C GLU A 22 25.70 -25.08 22.45
N SER A 23 26.15 -26.06 21.75
CA SER A 23 25.38 -26.95 20.87
C SER A 23 24.39 -27.77 21.68
N GLN A 24 23.15 -27.77 21.35
CA GLN A 24 22.20 -28.83 21.71
C GLN A 24 21.47 -29.35 20.47
N LYS A 25 22.00 -30.32 19.94
CA LYS A 25 21.67 -31.69 19.56
C LYS A 25 20.17 -31.92 19.27
N THR A 26 19.97 -32.07 17.98
CA THR A 26 18.85 -32.69 17.28
C THR A 26 18.39 -34.00 17.92
N GLN A 27 17.10 -34.12 18.17
CA GLN A 27 16.47 -35.43 18.32
C GLN A 27 15.47 -35.64 17.19
N VAL A 28 15.88 -36.53 16.32
CA VAL A 28 15.07 -37.17 15.29
C VAL A 28 14.27 -38.28 15.97
N PHE A 29 12.95 -38.20 15.88
CA PHE A 29 12.13 -39.39 16.04
C PHE A 29 11.46 -39.71 14.71
N GLY A 30 11.89 -40.81 14.22
CA GLY A 30 11.38 -41.43 13.01
C GLY A 30 10.14 -42.28 13.26
N GLY A 31 9.51 -42.58 12.15
CA GLY A 31 8.84 -43.86 11.95
C GLY A 31 7.32 -43.79 11.88
N GLY A 32 6.77 -44.05 10.71
CA GLY A 32 5.42 -44.55 10.60
C GLY A 32 4.72 -44.21 9.30
N THR A 33 5.10 -44.82 8.20
CA THR A 33 4.21 -45.23 7.10
C THR A 33 3.93 -46.72 7.27
N PRO A 34 2.93 -47.36 6.63
CA PRO A 34 2.04 -46.97 5.57
C PRO A 34 0.58 -47.46 5.79
N SER A 35 -0.41 -47.06 5.02
CA SER A 35 -1.31 -48.00 4.36
C SER A 35 -2.25 -47.32 3.38
N ALA A 36 -2.24 -47.85 2.21
CA ALA A 36 -3.16 -47.66 1.12
C ALA A 36 -4.57 -48.09 1.48
N ASN A 37 -5.57 -47.38 0.89
CA ASN A 37 -6.74 -47.99 0.30
C ASN A 37 -7.53 -46.93 -0.49
N SER A 38 -7.48 -47.02 -1.79
CA SER A 38 -8.61 -46.72 -2.68
C SER A 38 -9.51 -47.92 -2.71
N PRO A 39 -10.84 -47.75 -2.91
CA PRO A 39 -11.33 -47.74 -4.27
C PRO A 39 -12.54 -46.85 -4.54
N SER A 40 -12.58 -46.32 -5.75
CA SER A 40 -13.67 -46.36 -6.73
C SER A 40 -15.12 -46.36 -6.28
N ALA A 41 -15.84 -45.32 -6.69
CA ALA A 41 -17.16 -45.45 -7.32
C ALA A 41 -17.61 -44.08 -7.88
N ALA A 42 -17.61 -43.93 -9.16
CA ALA A 42 -18.56 -43.06 -9.84
C ALA A 42 -19.93 -43.77 -9.87
N PRO A 43 -21.04 -43.03 -9.88
CA PRO A 43 -21.94 -43.20 -11.01
C PRO A 43 -22.54 -41.90 -11.56
N THR A 44 -22.50 -41.83 -12.88
CA THR A 44 -23.63 -41.67 -13.80
C THR A 44 -24.39 -40.34 -13.79
N SER A 45 -24.11 -39.62 -14.85
CA SER A 45 -24.97 -38.83 -15.76
C SER A 45 -26.46 -38.63 -15.34
N LYS A 46 -26.85 -37.36 -15.34
CA LYS A 46 -28.10 -36.93 -15.94
C LYS A 46 -27.91 -35.61 -16.66
N GLU A 47 -27.91 -35.69 -17.96
CA GLU A 47 -28.19 -34.60 -18.86
C GLU A 47 -29.62 -34.16 -18.64
N GLU A 48 -29.82 -32.91 -18.29
CA GLU A 48 -31.08 -32.23 -18.56
C GLU A 48 -30.83 -31.12 -19.55
N SER A 49 -31.28 -31.38 -20.74
CA SER A 49 -31.43 -30.47 -21.85
C SER A 49 -32.31 -29.30 -21.44
N PHE A 50 -31.77 -28.09 -21.44
CA PHE A 50 -32.58 -26.89 -21.37
C PHE A 50 -32.87 -26.40 -22.79
N ASP A 51 -34.12 -26.52 -23.12
CA ASP A 51 -34.76 -26.11 -24.37
C ASP A 51 -34.69 -24.59 -24.54
N SER A 52 -34.03 -24.22 -25.64
CA SER A 52 -34.01 -22.83 -26.12
C SER A 52 -35.24 -22.60 -26.97
N THR A 53 -36.28 -22.01 -26.41
CA THR A 53 -37.22 -21.17 -27.18
C THR A 53 -38.29 -20.58 -26.29
N LYS A 54 -38.12 -19.33 -25.87
CA LYS A 54 -39.30 -18.49 -25.62
C LYS A 54 -38.96 -17.02 -25.99
N THR A 55 -39.23 -16.73 -27.21
CA THR A 55 -39.43 -15.37 -27.72
C THR A 55 -40.66 -14.81 -27.03
N ILE A 56 -40.51 -13.72 -26.31
CA ILE A 56 -41.62 -12.86 -25.91
C ILE A 56 -41.38 -11.48 -26.53
N ILE A 57 -42.19 -11.21 -27.53
CA ILE A 57 -42.38 -9.90 -28.13
C ILE A 57 -43.45 -9.19 -27.34
N GLY A 58 -43.18 -7.92 -26.99
CA GLY A 58 -44.25 -6.96 -26.76
C GLY A 58 -44.37 -6.42 -25.36
N GLY A 59 -44.15 -5.13 -25.25
CA GLY A 59 -44.51 -4.33 -24.07
C GLY A 59 -43.59 -3.12 -23.89
N SER A 60 -43.86 -2.06 -24.60
CA SER A 60 -43.39 -0.72 -24.28
C SER A 60 -43.87 -0.33 -22.90
N ASP A 61 -42.95 -0.11 -21.96
CA ASP A 61 -43.16 0.86 -20.91
C ASP A 61 -41.80 1.36 -20.39
N THR A 62 -41.64 2.63 -20.50
CA THR A 62 -40.65 3.49 -19.93
C THR A 62 -40.49 3.25 -18.42
N SER A 63 -39.36 2.70 -18.02
CA SER A 63 -38.83 2.95 -16.67
C SER A 63 -37.33 3.05 -16.78
N SER A 64 -36.85 4.24 -16.46
CA SER A 64 -35.48 4.61 -16.20
C SER A 64 -34.78 3.53 -15.37
N GLY A 65 -34.13 2.61 -16.06
CA GLY A 65 -33.21 1.65 -15.45
C GLY A 65 -31.85 2.32 -15.30
N ASP A 66 -31.41 2.41 -14.07
CA ASP A 66 -30.09 2.83 -13.66
C ASP A 66 -29.01 2.12 -14.48
N GLU A 67 -28.59 2.72 -15.57
CA GLU A 67 -27.27 2.48 -16.13
C GLU A 67 -26.29 2.97 -15.07
N LYS A 68 -25.86 2.09 -14.16
CA LYS A 68 -24.70 2.30 -13.30
C LYS A 68 -23.51 2.51 -14.20
N ASP A 69 -23.34 3.78 -14.48
CA ASP A 69 -22.29 4.41 -15.21
C ASP A 69 -20.92 3.96 -14.67
N GLN A 70 -20.33 2.96 -15.32
CA GLN A 70 -18.94 2.53 -15.07
C GLN A 70 -17.95 3.64 -15.43
N ASN A 71 -18.43 4.80 -15.86
CA ASN A 71 -17.65 5.96 -16.24
C ASN A 71 -17.59 7.04 -15.13
N GLN A 72 -18.04 6.76 -13.91
CA GLN A 72 -17.99 7.75 -12.81
C GLN A 72 -16.60 7.94 -12.20
N VAL A 73 -15.64 7.06 -12.47
CA VAL A 73 -14.26 7.23 -11.99
C VAL A 73 -13.58 8.45 -12.61
N SER A 74 -14.03 8.88 -13.80
CA SER A 74 -13.43 10.00 -14.54
C SER A 74 -13.92 11.39 -14.14
N ARG A 75 -14.92 11.51 -13.24
CA ARG A 75 -15.56 12.81 -12.92
C ARG A 75 -15.21 13.39 -11.55
N ARG A 76 -14.34 12.70 -10.76
CA ARG A 76 -13.91 13.27 -9.49
C ARG A 76 -13.09 14.54 -9.74
N LYS A 77 -13.43 15.61 -9.01
CA LYS A 77 -12.78 16.91 -9.17
C LYS A 77 -11.30 16.84 -8.80
N LEU A 78 -10.43 17.30 -9.70
CA LEU A 78 -9.00 17.42 -9.43
C LEU A 78 -8.77 18.42 -8.30
N ARG A 79 -7.92 18.02 -7.34
CA ARG A 79 -7.63 18.81 -6.14
C ARG A 79 -6.14 19.10 -5.96
N GLY A 80 -5.28 18.27 -6.55
CA GLY A 80 -3.85 18.42 -6.44
C GLY A 80 -3.10 17.38 -7.23
N TRP A 81 -1.81 17.31 -7.00
CA TRP A 81 -0.89 16.35 -7.62
C TRP A 81 0.11 15.84 -6.59
N LEU A 82 0.57 14.62 -6.79
CA LEU A 82 1.81 14.13 -6.23
C LEU A 82 2.83 14.06 -7.35
N VAL A 83 4.02 14.57 -7.12
CA VAL A 83 5.11 14.58 -8.10
C VAL A 83 6.30 13.82 -7.53
N SER A 84 6.87 12.92 -8.32
CA SER A 84 8.09 12.18 -7.97
C SER A 84 9.13 12.30 -9.06
N PHE A 85 10.36 12.53 -8.65
CA PHE A 85 11.56 12.49 -9.52
C PHE A 85 12.37 11.21 -9.28
N ASP A 86 11.99 10.39 -8.29
CA ASP A 86 12.64 9.10 -8.00
C ASP A 86 12.13 8.00 -8.95
N ILE A 87 10.87 8.09 -9.37
CA ILE A 87 10.26 7.10 -10.28
C ILE A 87 10.74 7.34 -11.70
N GLU A 88 10.82 8.59 -12.12
CA GLU A 88 11.25 8.98 -13.46
C GLU A 88 12.09 10.26 -13.40
N LYS A 89 13.23 10.26 -14.10
CA LYS A 89 14.21 11.38 -14.08
C LYS A 89 13.62 12.74 -14.47
N PHE A 90 12.64 12.75 -15.36
CA PHE A 90 11.97 13.97 -15.81
C PHE A 90 10.75 14.34 -14.96
N GLY A 91 10.45 13.54 -13.94
CA GLY A 91 9.31 13.69 -13.06
C GLY A 91 8.09 12.92 -13.53
N MET A 92 7.46 12.24 -12.61
CA MET A 92 6.16 11.59 -12.80
C MET A 92 5.13 12.26 -11.90
N ASP A 93 3.96 12.55 -12.43
CA ASP A 93 2.87 13.12 -11.67
C ASP A 93 1.68 12.17 -11.53
N PHE A 94 1.00 12.27 -10.40
CA PHE A 94 -0.22 11.55 -10.10
C PHE A 94 -1.29 12.55 -9.68
N ARG A 95 -2.50 12.36 -10.18
CA ARG A 95 -3.63 13.24 -9.87
C ARG A 95 -4.22 12.90 -8.52
N VAL A 96 -4.35 13.89 -7.64
CA VAL A 96 -5.09 13.79 -6.38
C VAL A 96 -6.47 14.42 -6.59
N VAL A 97 -7.52 13.64 -6.39
CA VAL A 97 -8.90 14.04 -6.67
C VAL A 97 -9.73 14.09 -5.39
N GLU A 98 -10.90 14.69 -5.47
CA GLU A 98 -11.83 14.74 -4.34
C GLU A 98 -12.24 13.35 -3.86
N GLY A 99 -12.27 13.15 -2.54
CA GLY A 99 -12.52 11.87 -1.91
C GLY A 99 -11.24 11.12 -1.58
N ARG A 100 -11.27 9.80 -1.66
CA ARG A 100 -10.16 8.89 -1.32
C ARG A 100 -9.22 8.74 -2.50
N ASN A 101 -7.93 8.80 -2.23
CA ASN A 101 -6.86 8.51 -3.17
C ASN A 101 -5.91 7.52 -2.50
N ILE A 102 -5.80 6.33 -3.04
CA ILE A 102 -4.99 5.23 -2.49
C ILE A 102 -3.59 5.31 -3.09
N ILE A 103 -2.58 5.28 -2.23
CA ILE A 103 -1.17 5.13 -2.59
C ILE A 103 -0.78 3.66 -2.33
N GLY A 104 -0.20 2.99 -3.30
CA GLY A 104 0.25 1.61 -3.13
C GLY A 104 0.89 1.02 -4.37
N SER A 105 1.42 -0.20 -4.25
CA SER A 105 2.12 -0.88 -5.35
C SER A 105 1.19 -1.56 -6.36
N LYS A 106 -0.09 -1.76 -6.03
CA LYS A 106 -1.06 -2.36 -6.94
C LYS A 106 -1.47 -1.39 -8.04
N SER A 107 -1.65 -1.91 -9.25
CA SER A 107 -2.15 -1.14 -10.40
C SER A 107 -3.58 -0.61 -10.23
N SER A 108 -4.32 -1.11 -9.26
CA SER A 108 -5.64 -0.61 -8.87
C SER A 108 -5.59 0.60 -7.91
N SER A 109 -4.39 1.00 -7.47
CA SER A 109 -4.22 2.20 -6.65
C SER A 109 -4.35 3.46 -7.51
N ASP A 110 -4.91 4.54 -6.94
CA ASP A 110 -4.99 5.84 -7.63
C ASP A 110 -3.57 6.41 -7.90
N VAL A 111 -2.64 6.14 -6.99
CA VAL A 111 -1.21 6.47 -7.07
C VAL A 111 -0.43 5.17 -7.01
N THR A 112 -0.03 4.67 -8.16
CA THR A 112 0.71 3.40 -8.25
C THR A 112 2.21 3.66 -8.19
N VAL A 113 2.85 3.25 -7.09
CA VAL A 113 4.30 3.35 -6.88
C VAL A 113 4.91 1.96 -7.03
N LYS A 114 5.72 1.79 -8.08
CA LYS A 114 6.42 0.52 -8.37
C LYS A 114 7.73 0.42 -7.59
N ASP A 115 7.61 0.27 -6.28
CA ASP A 115 8.71 0.11 -5.36
C ASP A 115 8.46 -1.15 -4.52
N ALA A 116 9.47 -1.99 -4.34
CA ALA A 116 9.37 -3.26 -3.60
C ALA A 116 9.05 -3.06 -2.11
N GLU A 117 9.38 -1.89 -1.57
CA GLU A 117 9.12 -1.51 -0.19
C GLU A 117 7.73 -0.91 0.02
N VAL A 118 6.96 -0.71 -1.06
CA VAL A 118 5.62 -0.14 -0.99
C VAL A 118 4.57 -1.25 -0.89
N SER A 119 3.77 -1.21 0.16
CA SER A 119 2.64 -2.13 0.36
C SER A 119 1.57 -1.97 -0.71
N SER A 120 0.77 -3.02 -0.95
CA SER A 120 -0.33 -3.00 -1.92
C SER A 120 -1.36 -1.88 -1.67
N LEU A 121 -1.67 -1.66 -0.39
CA LEU A 121 -2.36 -0.51 0.18
C LEU A 121 -1.39 0.06 1.21
N HIS A 122 -0.76 1.19 0.91
CA HIS A 122 0.30 1.73 1.74
C HIS A 122 -0.18 2.94 2.55
N ALA A 123 -0.70 3.92 1.87
CA ALA A 123 -1.24 5.12 2.47
C ALA A 123 -2.50 5.59 1.75
N LEU A 124 -3.27 6.44 2.41
CA LEU A 124 -4.49 7.01 1.90
C LEU A 124 -4.44 8.53 2.02
N ILE A 125 -4.71 9.24 0.94
CA ILE A 125 -5.00 10.68 0.98
C ILE A 125 -6.50 10.87 0.85
N LEU A 126 -7.11 11.51 1.86
CA LEU A 126 -8.50 11.93 1.83
C LEU A 126 -8.57 13.43 1.54
N CYS A 127 -9.22 13.80 0.43
CA CYS A 127 -9.51 15.19 0.11
C CYS A 127 -10.98 15.51 0.31
N LYS A 128 -11.28 16.47 1.19
CA LYS A 128 -12.64 16.92 1.48
C LYS A 128 -12.67 18.43 1.74
N LYS A 129 -13.41 19.18 0.94
CA LYS A 129 -13.60 20.63 1.12
C LYS A 129 -12.25 21.38 1.29
N ASP A 130 -11.33 21.19 0.35
CA ASP A 130 -10.00 21.82 0.31
C ASP A 130 -9.06 21.48 1.49
N LYS A 131 -9.43 20.49 2.30
CA LYS A 131 -8.55 19.86 3.28
C LYS A 131 -8.04 18.54 2.74
N PHE A 132 -6.77 18.32 2.96
CA PHE A 132 -6.10 17.06 2.64
C PHE A 132 -5.60 16.43 3.92
N ILE A 133 -5.85 15.16 4.06
CA ILE A 133 -5.43 14.36 5.22
C ILE A 133 -4.74 13.12 4.66
N ILE A 134 -3.58 12.80 5.21
CA ILE A 134 -2.86 11.57 4.91
C ILE A 134 -2.94 10.62 6.10
N THR A 135 -3.06 9.32 5.81
CA THR A 135 -3.09 8.24 6.80
C THR A 135 -2.25 7.09 6.29
N ASP A 136 -1.40 6.52 7.13
CA ASP A 136 -0.75 5.24 6.86
C ASP A 136 -1.74 4.09 7.06
N GLU A 137 -1.87 3.19 6.11
CA GLU A 137 -2.83 2.07 6.13
C GLU A 137 -2.19 0.75 6.59
N LEU A 138 -1.41 0.79 7.66
CA LEU A 138 -0.63 -0.33 8.20
C LEU A 138 0.37 -0.85 7.19
N SER A 139 1.10 0.07 6.58
CA SER A 139 2.16 -0.29 5.65
C SER A 139 3.28 -1.06 6.35
N SER A 140 4.01 -1.90 5.59
CA SER A 140 5.07 -2.74 6.18
C SER A 140 6.28 -1.93 6.64
N ASN A 141 6.61 -0.85 5.93
CA ASN A 141 7.80 -0.04 6.18
C ASN A 141 7.49 1.37 6.71
N GLY A 142 6.21 1.67 6.95
CA GLY A 142 5.76 2.98 7.40
C GLY A 142 5.71 4.03 6.28
N THR A 143 5.03 5.13 6.59
CA THR A 143 4.94 6.32 5.74
C THR A 143 5.56 7.48 6.48
N LEU A 144 6.42 8.26 5.82
CA LEU A 144 6.96 9.48 6.40
C LEU A 144 6.29 10.71 5.78
N LEU A 145 6.05 11.71 6.61
CA LEU A 145 5.61 13.04 6.18
C LEU A 145 6.66 14.07 6.64
N ASN A 146 7.29 14.74 5.70
CA ASN A 146 8.38 15.70 5.96
C ASN A 146 9.50 15.11 6.83
N GLY A 147 9.79 13.82 6.65
CA GLY A 147 10.82 13.09 7.38
C GLY A 147 10.40 12.54 8.76
N ALA A 148 9.17 12.79 9.20
CA ALA A 148 8.61 12.23 10.42
C ALA A 148 7.73 11.01 10.13
N ASP A 149 7.89 9.94 10.89
CA ASP A 149 7.07 8.74 10.74
C ASP A 149 5.62 9.02 11.16
N LEU A 150 4.68 8.57 10.35
CA LEU A 150 3.26 8.60 10.67
C LEU A 150 2.89 7.42 11.57
N THR A 151 2.11 7.70 12.61
CA THR A 151 1.47 6.62 13.37
C THR A 151 0.42 5.93 12.48
N PRO A 152 0.46 4.60 12.34
CA PRO A 152 -0.50 3.89 11.53
C PRO A 152 -1.95 4.19 11.92
N ARG A 153 -2.80 4.43 10.93
CA ARG A 153 -4.22 4.78 11.04
C ARG A 153 -4.55 6.11 11.71
N GLU A 154 -3.55 6.90 12.09
CA GLU A 154 -3.78 8.27 12.54
C GLU A 154 -3.83 9.25 11.35
N PRO A 155 -4.78 10.20 11.36
CA PRO A 155 -4.89 11.21 10.32
C PRO A 155 -3.93 12.38 10.58
N TYR A 156 -3.20 12.80 9.55
CA TYR A 156 -2.30 13.95 9.57
C TYR A 156 -2.69 14.94 8.47
N ASP A 157 -2.66 16.23 8.80
CA ASP A 157 -2.92 17.29 7.82
C ASP A 157 -1.81 17.29 6.75
N LEU A 158 -2.21 17.31 5.47
CA LEU A 158 -1.32 17.39 4.34
C LEU A 158 -1.44 18.76 3.68
N ASN A 159 -0.32 19.48 3.60
CA ASN A 159 -0.25 20.85 3.10
C ASN A 159 0.50 20.94 1.78
N ASP A 160 0.30 22.03 1.04
CA ASP A 160 1.04 22.30 -0.19
C ASP A 160 2.54 22.37 0.06
N GLY A 161 3.29 21.56 -0.66
CA GLY A 161 4.73 21.46 -0.53
C GLY A 161 5.22 20.38 0.43
N ASP A 162 4.32 19.67 1.10
CA ASP A 162 4.71 18.55 1.95
C ASP A 162 5.32 17.40 1.13
N GLU A 163 6.33 16.76 1.69
CA GLU A 163 6.98 15.58 1.14
C GLU A 163 6.49 14.33 1.84
N ILE A 164 5.99 13.39 1.06
CA ILE A 164 5.54 12.07 1.51
C ILE A 164 6.58 11.06 1.03
N ARG A 165 7.11 10.24 1.93
CA ARG A 165 7.95 9.12 1.55
C ARG A 165 7.27 7.79 1.83
N VAL A 166 7.21 6.95 0.80
CA VAL A 166 6.67 5.59 0.85
C VAL A 166 7.72 4.63 0.30
N GLY A 167 8.21 3.71 1.14
CA GLY A 167 9.38 2.91 0.81
C GLY A 167 10.59 3.79 0.54
N THR A 168 11.21 3.64 -0.63
CA THR A 168 12.34 4.46 -1.09
C THR A 168 11.92 5.67 -1.93
N THR A 169 10.63 5.82 -2.23
CA THR A 169 10.09 6.82 -3.17
C THR A 169 9.58 8.06 -2.43
N ASN A 170 10.05 9.24 -2.84
CA ASN A 170 9.55 10.53 -2.38
C ASN A 170 8.49 11.08 -3.34
N LEU A 171 7.40 11.59 -2.77
CA LEU A 171 6.26 12.18 -3.46
C LEU A 171 6.05 13.60 -2.91
N LEU A 172 6.25 14.61 -3.74
CA LEU A 172 5.98 15.99 -3.38
C LEU A 172 4.49 16.30 -3.62
N PHE A 173 3.78 16.70 -2.59
CA PHE A 173 2.38 17.09 -2.71
C PHE A 173 2.22 18.54 -3.16
N LYS A 174 1.37 18.76 -4.16
CA LYS A 174 0.98 20.08 -4.65
C LYS A 174 -0.53 20.21 -4.74
N THR A 175 -1.09 21.24 -4.11
CA THR A 175 -2.51 21.55 -4.21
C THR A 175 -2.83 22.35 -5.48
N ALA A 176 -4.02 22.10 -6.03
CA ALA A 176 -4.56 22.89 -7.15
C ALA A 176 -5.09 24.27 -6.70
N PHE A 177 -5.10 24.55 -5.40
CA PHE A 177 -5.63 25.81 -4.84
C PHE A 177 -4.49 26.75 -4.45
N LYS A 178 -4.61 28.00 -4.86
CA LYS A 178 -3.82 29.07 -4.27
C LYS A 178 -4.43 29.43 -2.92
N LYS A 179 -3.60 29.44 -1.88
CA LYS A 179 -3.97 30.09 -0.61
C LYS A 179 -3.97 31.60 -0.82
#